data_3e2b227d43803b626c7c067428840775
#
_entry.id   3e2b227d43803b626c7c067428840775
#
_cell.length_a   1.000
_cell.length_b   1.000
_cell.length_c   1.000
_cell.angle_alpha   90.00
_cell.angle_beta   90.00
_cell.angle_gamma   90.00
#
_symmetry.space_group_name_H-M   'P 1'
#
loop_
_entity.id
_entity.type
_entity.pdbx_description
1 polymer ?
#
loop_
_entity_poly.entity_id
_entity_poly.type
_entity_poly.pdbx_seq_one_letter_code
_entity_poly.pdbx_strand_id
1 'polypeptide(L)'
;MEWVYQCRNLDEVRTQIDSLDRAIVSMIAHRGLYVQQAAAFKHSDAEVEDGKRVDQVMRRVTRLAGELGADAALTAKIYRTMIAHFIESEREERLRLVGTAEARA
;
A
#
# COMPACT_ATOMS: atom_id res chain seq x y z
N MET A 1 11.61 12.02 17.49
CA MET A 1 10.15 12.04 17.29
C MET A 1 9.46 12.44 18.58
N GLU A 2 8.86 13.60 18.54
CA GLU A 2 8.30 14.22 19.76
C GLU A 2 7.06 13.51 20.30
N TRP A 3 6.35 12.77 19.46
CA TRP A 3 5.16 12.04 19.86
C TRP A 3 5.43 10.61 20.32
N VAL A 4 6.69 10.19 20.41
CA VAL A 4 7.05 8.86 20.92
C VAL A 4 7.24 8.96 22.44
N TYR A 5 6.46 8.18 23.17
CA TYR A 5 6.53 8.16 24.63
C TYR A 5 7.70 7.34 25.11
N GLN A 6 8.35 7.81 26.20
CA GLN A 6 9.35 7.04 26.91
C GLN A 6 8.64 6.02 27.80
N CYS A 7 8.60 4.78 27.36
CA CYS A 7 7.94 3.69 28.10
C CYS A 7 8.79 3.25 29.30
N ARG A 8 8.11 2.79 30.36
CA ARG A 8 8.73 2.36 31.61
C ARG A 8 9.02 0.87 31.65
N ASN A 9 8.36 0.09 30.84
CA ASN A 9 8.50 -1.37 30.81
C ASN A 9 8.12 -1.90 29.43
N LEU A 10 8.36 -3.20 29.21
CA LEU A 10 8.11 -3.86 27.94
C LEU A 10 6.61 -3.91 27.58
N ASP A 11 5.73 -4.06 28.57
CA ASP A 11 4.28 -4.09 28.32
C ASP A 11 3.78 -2.75 27.75
N GLU A 12 4.29 -1.64 28.27
CA GLU A 12 3.96 -0.32 27.72
C GLU A 12 4.45 -0.19 26.27
N VAL A 13 5.67 -0.65 25.98
CA VAL A 13 6.21 -0.65 24.61
C VAL A 13 5.29 -1.44 23.68
N ARG A 14 4.91 -2.64 24.08
CA ARG A 14 4.04 -3.51 23.28
C ARG A 14 2.67 -2.91 23.04
N THR A 15 2.10 -2.23 24.03
CA THR A 15 0.82 -1.52 23.89
C THR A 15 0.92 -0.44 22.81
N GLN A 16 2.02 0.32 22.79
CA GLN A 16 2.24 1.33 21.76
C GLN A 16 2.41 0.70 20.37
N ILE A 17 3.17 -0.39 20.28
CA ILE A 17 3.35 -1.13 19.02
C ILE A 17 2.01 -1.66 18.50
N ASP A 18 1.21 -2.26 19.35
CA ASP A 18 -0.10 -2.81 18.96
C ASP A 18 -1.03 -1.70 18.42
N SER A 19 -0.99 -0.54 19.05
CA SER A 19 -1.74 0.63 18.57
C SER A 19 -1.29 1.08 17.18
N LEU A 20 0.04 1.11 16.95
CA LEU A 20 0.59 1.44 15.64
C LEU A 20 0.23 0.39 14.58
N ASP A 21 0.27 -0.88 14.96
CA ASP A 21 -0.11 -1.97 14.03
C ASP A 21 -1.55 -1.80 13.56
N ARG A 22 -2.45 -1.44 14.46
CA ARG A 22 -3.84 -1.15 14.10
C ARG A 22 -3.94 -0.02 13.08
N ALA A 23 -3.18 1.06 13.29
CA ALA A 23 -3.14 2.18 12.37
C ALA A 23 -2.57 1.78 11.00
N ILE A 24 -1.48 1.00 10.99
CA ILE A 24 -0.85 0.52 9.76
C ILE A 24 -1.83 -0.35 8.96
N VAL A 25 -2.47 -1.33 9.60
CA VAL A 25 -3.43 -2.21 8.94
C VAL A 25 -4.61 -1.42 8.38
N SER A 26 -5.11 -0.44 9.13
CA SER A 26 -6.17 0.45 8.66
C SER A 26 -5.76 1.22 7.41
N MET A 27 -4.52 1.74 7.37
CA MET A 27 -4.00 2.46 6.20
C MET A 27 -3.83 1.55 4.99
N ILE A 28 -3.39 0.31 5.21
CA ILE A 28 -3.30 -0.69 4.13
C ILE A 28 -4.68 -0.96 3.54
N ALA A 29 -5.70 -1.12 4.39
CA ALA A 29 -7.08 -1.32 3.94
C ALA A 29 -7.58 -0.14 3.11
N HIS A 30 -7.38 1.09 3.57
CA HIS A 30 -7.77 2.29 2.84
C HIS A 30 -7.07 2.39 1.49
N ARG A 31 -5.76 2.14 1.47
CA ARG A 31 -4.99 2.15 0.24
C ARG A 31 -5.53 1.12 -0.76
N GLY A 32 -5.85 -0.08 -0.28
CA GLY A 32 -6.42 -1.14 -1.11
C GLY A 32 -7.74 -0.76 -1.75
N LEU A 33 -8.60 -0.05 -1.02
CA LEU A 33 -9.88 0.43 -1.56
C LEU A 33 -9.68 1.43 -2.71
N TYR A 34 -8.70 2.33 -2.59
CA TYR A 34 -8.38 3.26 -3.67
C TYR A 34 -7.74 2.57 -4.87
N VAL A 35 -6.89 1.57 -4.63
CA VAL A 35 -6.32 0.75 -5.70
C VAL A 35 -7.43 0.03 -6.47
N GLN A 36 -8.42 -0.51 -5.76
CA GLN A 36 -9.58 -1.15 -6.37
C GLN A 36 -10.38 -0.18 -7.24
N GLN A 37 -10.57 1.06 -6.78
CA GLN A 37 -11.21 2.11 -7.59
C GLN A 37 -10.38 2.42 -8.84
N ALA A 38 -9.05 2.46 -8.71
CA ALA A 38 -8.17 2.72 -9.84
C ALA A 38 -8.35 1.68 -10.96
N ALA A 39 -8.61 0.42 -10.60
CA ALA A 39 -8.82 -0.65 -11.58
C ALA A 39 -9.94 -0.33 -12.58
N ALA A 40 -11.00 0.36 -12.13
CA ALA A 40 -12.12 0.74 -12.98
C ALA A 40 -11.75 1.76 -14.06
N PHE A 41 -10.66 2.50 -13.89
CA PHE A 41 -10.19 3.52 -14.82
C PHE A 41 -9.08 3.01 -15.75
N LYS A 42 -8.65 1.78 -15.59
CA LYS A 42 -7.59 1.17 -16.39
C LYS A 42 -8.20 0.27 -17.47
N HIS A 43 -7.65 0.35 -18.67
CA HIS A 43 -8.21 -0.29 -19.86
C HIS A 43 -7.40 -1.47 -20.37
N SER A 44 -6.23 -1.75 -19.77
CA SER A 44 -5.34 -2.83 -20.19
C SER A 44 -4.47 -3.30 -19.03
N ASP A 45 -3.88 -4.48 -19.18
CA ASP A 45 -2.89 -4.99 -18.22
C ASP A 45 -1.65 -4.11 -18.16
N ALA A 46 -1.27 -3.49 -19.28
CA ALA A 46 -0.15 -2.55 -19.31
C ALA A 46 -0.40 -1.33 -18.42
N GLU A 47 -1.64 -0.82 -18.38
CA GLU A 47 -1.99 0.28 -17.48
C GLU A 47 -1.98 -0.16 -16.01
N VAL A 48 -2.38 -1.39 -15.71
CA VAL A 48 -2.32 -1.96 -14.36
C VAL A 48 -0.86 -2.10 -13.90
N GLU A 49 0.02 -2.54 -14.78
CA GLU A 49 1.44 -2.74 -14.46
C GLU A 49 2.27 -1.47 -14.48
N ASP A 50 1.77 -0.35 -14.91
CA ASP A 50 2.45 0.92 -15.14
C ASP A 50 3.78 1.10 -14.38
N GLY A 51 4.88 0.75 -15.05
CA GLY A 51 6.23 0.79 -14.47
C GLY A 51 6.68 2.18 -14.08
N LYS A 52 6.23 3.21 -14.80
CA LYS A 52 6.54 4.61 -14.48
C LYS A 52 5.91 5.02 -13.16
N ARG A 53 4.67 4.59 -12.93
CA ARG A 53 3.96 4.87 -11.68
C ARG A 53 4.62 4.14 -10.51
N VAL A 54 4.99 2.87 -10.70
CA VAL A 54 5.71 2.08 -9.68
C VAL A 54 7.00 2.79 -9.30
N ASP A 55 7.81 3.20 -10.26
CA ASP A 55 9.07 3.91 -10.01
C ASP A 55 8.83 5.23 -9.28
N GLN A 56 7.79 5.97 -9.65
CA GLN A 56 7.42 7.21 -8.98
C GLN A 56 7.07 6.98 -7.52
N VAL A 57 6.25 5.96 -7.23
CA VAL A 57 5.88 5.60 -5.86
C VAL A 57 7.10 5.20 -5.06
N MET A 58 7.96 4.36 -5.62
CA MET A 58 9.18 3.90 -4.92
C MET A 58 10.11 5.05 -4.57
N ARG A 59 10.33 6.00 -5.50
CA ARG A 59 11.13 7.19 -5.22
C ARG A 59 10.51 8.06 -4.13
N ARG A 60 9.20 8.26 -4.19
CA ARG A 60 8.47 9.07 -3.21
C ARG A 60 8.55 8.47 -1.81
N VAL A 61 8.27 7.18 -1.67
CA VAL A 61 8.25 6.55 -0.34
C VAL A 61 9.65 6.41 0.25
N THR A 62 10.68 6.22 -0.58
CA THR A 62 12.07 6.20 -0.11
C THR A 62 12.47 7.57 0.44
N ARG A 63 12.11 8.64 -0.26
CA ARG A 63 12.35 10.00 0.22
C ARG A 63 11.58 10.28 1.51
N LEU A 64 10.30 9.90 1.58
CA LEU A 64 9.48 10.05 2.79
C LEU A 64 10.07 9.30 3.98
N ALA A 65 10.61 8.10 3.74
CA ALA A 65 11.27 7.35 4.81
C ALA A 65 12.41 8.17 5.44
N GLY A 66 13.25 8.78 4.61
CA GLY A 66 14.32 9.64 5.10
C GLY A 66 13.80 10.86 5.87
N GLU A 67 12.77 11.52 5.35
CA GLU A 67 12.18 12.70 5.97
C GLU A 67 11.50 12.38 7.31
N LEU A 68 10.87 11.23 7.43
CA LEU A 68 10.09 10.83 8.59
C LEU A 68 10.85 9.95 9.58
N GLY A 69 12.11 9.66 9.32
CA GLY A 69 12.95 8.87 10.21
C GLY A 69 12.67 7.37 10.16
N ALA A 70 12.09 6.87 9.07
CA ALA A 70 11.90 5.44 8.86
C ALA A 70 13.11 4.83 8.16
N ASP A 71 13.30 3.52 8.32
CA ASP A 71 14.33 2.78 7.60
C ASP A 71 13.95 2.70 6.11
N ALA A 72 14.77 3.27 5.24
CA ALA A 72 14.49 3.33 3.81
C ALA A 72 14.48 1.93 3.16
N ALA A 73 15.38 1.04 3.59
CA ALA A 73 15.43 -0.32 3.04
C ALA A 73 14.19 -1.12 3.43
N LEU A 74 13.76 -1.02 4.68
CA LEU A 74 12.52 -1.64 5.16
C LEU A 74 11.32 -1.09 4.42
N THR A 75 11.22 0.22 4.31
CA THR A 75 10.13 0.89 3.59
C THR A 75 10.04 0.41 2.14
N ALA A 76 11.18 0.32 1.45
CA ALA A 76 11.24 -0.17 0.09
C ALA A 76 10.74 -1.61 -0.03
N LYS A 77 11.15 -2.49 0.88
CA LYS A 77 10.70 -3.90 0.88
C LYS A 77 9.19 -4.01 1.08
N ILE A 78 8.65 -3.26 2.03
CA ILE A 78 7.20 -3.26 2.31
C ILE A 78 6.43 -2.78 1.08
N TYR A 79 6.86 -1.67 0.49
CA TYR A 79 6.15 -1.11 -0.67
C TYR A 79 6.27 -1.95 -1.91
N ARG A 80 7.42 -2.57 -2.19
CA ARG A 80 7.55 -3.51 -3.31
C ARG A 80 6.58 -4.67 -3.18
N THR A 81 6.50 -5.27 -2.00
CA THR A 81 5.58 -6.38 -1.73
C THR A 81 4.13 -5.94 -1.87
N MET A 82 3.78 -4.81 -1.29
CA MET A 82 2.42 -4.26 -1.33
C MET A 82 2.02 -3.91 -2.77
N ILE A 83 2.88 -3.24 -3.52
CA ILE A 83 2.62 -2.87 -4.91
C ILE A 83 2.39 -4.11 -5.77
N ALA A 84 3.25 -5.12 -5.65
CA ALA A 84 3.12 -6.36 -6.41
C ALA A 84 1.79 -7.06 -6.12
N HIS A 85 1.38 -7.11 -4.84
CA HIS A 85 0.10 -7.68 -4.44
C HIS A 85 -1.07 -6.91 -5.04
N PHE A 86 -1.04 -5.58 -4.97
CA PHE A 86 -2.13 -4.74 -5.46
C PHE A 86 -2.23 -4.73 -7.00
N ILE A 87 -1.13 -4.86 -7.70
CA ILE A 87 -1.15 -5.03 -9.17
C ILE A 87 -1.95 -6.29 -9.53
N GLU A 88 -1.70 -7.39 -8.82
CA GLU A 88 -2.44 -8.64 -9.04
C GLU A 88 -3.92 -8.48 -8.70
N SER A 89 -4.23 -7.82 -7.59
CA SER A 89 -5.61 -7.52 -7.19
C SER A 89 -6.33 -6.64 -8.23
N GLU A 90 -5.65 -5.65 -8.80
CA GLU A 90 -6.21 -4.80 -9.86
C GLU A 90 -6.51 -5.61 -11.12
N ARG A 91 -5.62 -6.54 -11.49
CA ARG A 91 -5.85 -7.42 -12.64
C ARG A 91 -7.09 -8.28 -12.43
N GLU A 92 -7.23 -8.88 -11.26
CA GLU A 92 -8.39 -9.69 -10.91
C GLU A 92 -9.68 -8.86 -10.95
N GLU A 93 -9.65 -7.67 -10.38
CA GLU A 93 -10.80 -6.76 -10.39
C GLU A 93 -11.16 -6.31 -11.79
N ARG A 94 -10.18 -6.01 -12.62
CA ARG A 94 -10.41 -5.62 -14.02
C ARG A 94 -11.05 -6.76 -14.81
N LEU A 95 -10.56 -7.98 -14.63
CA LEU A 95 -11.11 -9.18 -15.29
C LEU A 95 -12.55 -9.42 -14.82
N ARG A 96 -12.84 -9.22 -13.54
CA ARG A 96 -14.19 -9.36 -12.99
C ARG A 96 -15.14 -8.34 -13.63
N LEU A 97 -14.72 -7.09 -13.78
CA LEU A 97 -15.52 -6.04 -14.39
C LEU A 97 -15.78 -6.32 -15.87
N VAL A 98 -14.76 -6.77 -16.61
CA VAL A 98 -14.89 -7.16 -18.02
C VAL A 98 -15.84 -8.35 -18.15
N GLY A 99 -15.68 -9.39 -17.34
CA GLY A 99 -16.56 -10.56 -17.34
C GLY A 99 -18.02 -10.19 -17.06
N THR A 100 -18.28 -9.28 -16.14
CA THR A 100 -19.62 -8.77 -15.86
C THR A 100 -20.21 -8.03 -17.06
N ALA A 101 -19.42 -7.19 -17.73
CA ALA A 101 -19.84 -6.47 -18.92
C ALA A 101 -20.18 -7.43 -20.06
N GLU A 102 -19.33 -8.45 -20.28
CA GLU A 102 -19.58 -9.50 -21.30
C GLU A 102 -20.84 -10.29 -20.98
N ALA A 103 -21.07 -10.63 -19.73
CA ALA A 103 -22.26 -11.37 -19.31
C ALA A 103 -23.56 -10.59 -19.53
N ARG A 104 -23.48 -9.26 -19.55
CA ARG A 104 -24.62 -8.38 -19.81
C ARG A 104 -24.87 -8.12 -21.29
N ALA A 105 -23.86 -8.39 -22.10
CA ALA A 105 -23.97 -8.23 -23.54
C ALA A 105 -24.76 -9.38 -24.16
#